data_4e213627637d8f11d360fa9e6d3c5da8
#
_entry.id   4e213627637d8f11d360fa9e6d3c5da8
#
_cell.length_a   1.000
_cell.length_b   1.000
_cell.length_c   1.000
_cell.angle_alpha   90.00
_cell.angle_beta   90.00
_cell.angle_gamma   90.00
#
_symmetry.space_group_name_H-M   'P 1'
#
loop_
_entity.id
_entity.type
_entity.pdbx_description
1 polymer ?
#
loop_
_entity_poly.entity_id
_entity_poly.type
_entity_poly.pdbx_seq_one_letter_code
_entity_poly.pdbx_strand_id
1 'polypeptide(L)'
;MFIGKNLTNLRIMHGYSRKQLSEMLGVTEQAVWQYENAYTSPKMQIVNELKRIFSVKSKYFYSEDMLARYMTPDNVDVMNIAYRSKILNVISKTQAEAKHVEYLDTFVNYVTAKVSLPTLKIIRLRDEVIEYLNHTEDDRSTQIHHVAHLARKRLDLPNSNNDDLIFLIEKSGVFVFEKAIGEEIDAYSLWTQNDRPYIILGNMKRSAVRRNFDIAHELGHLLLHYRLEFANLDRKEHKMIENEADIFAGALLLPEDDFALDMKDVSHITNPDDYLDLKKKWKTSLQVLGYRAANLGIIEPKDHRNFYAAMHRKGYLKIEPLDDIIPIQKPMKIKTIIDFVSKKGGVDIGQMIENDWKVEVSFFHHMTGIDPSFFNKYMTRNLDFGFHNVIKIPEL
;
A
#
# COMPACT_ATOMS: atom_id res chain seq x y z
N MET A 1 -17.36 -4.06 -30.45
CA MET A 1 -17.44 -5.46 -30.01
C MET A 1 -17.10 -5.51 -28.52
N PHE A 2 -17.72 -6.37 -27.72
CA PHE A 2 -17.39 -6.53 -26.30
C PHE A 2 -16.00 -7.18 -26.14
N ILE A 3 -15.16 -6.61 -25.27
CA ILE A 3 -13.79 -7.10 -25.04
C ILE A 3 -13.78 -7.88 -23.72
N GLY A 4 -13.84 -9.22 -23.82
CA GLY A 4 -13.93 -10.09 -22.64
C GLY A 4 -12.73 -9.99 -21.70
N LYS A 5 -11.53 -9.70 -22.22
CA LYS A 5 -10.31 -9.51 -21.42
C LYS A 5 -10.46 -8.35 -20.40
N ASN A 6 -11.18 -7.28 -20.76
CA ASN A 6 -11.45 -6.17 -19.84
C ASN A 6 -12.29 -6.65 -18.64
N LEU A 7 -13.27 -7.52 -18.89
CA LEU A 7 -14.06 -8.13 -17.81
C LEU A 7 -13.20 -9.05 -16.94
N THR A 8 -12.36 -9.90 -17.55
CA THR A 8 -11.43 -10.76 -16.81
C THR A 8 -10.51 -9.95 -15.90
N ASN A 9 -9.90 -8.87 -16.41
CA ASN A 9 -9.00 -8.02 -15.65
C ASN A 9 -9.70 -7.39 -14.43
N LEU A 10 -10.90 -6.83 -14.63
CA LEU A 10 -11.68 -6.25 -13.52
C LEU A 10 -12.08 -7.29 -12.48
N ARG A 11 -12.57 -8.45 -12.91
CA ARG A 11 -12.96 -9.53 -12.00
C ARG A 11 -11.76 -9.98 -11.13
N ILE A 12 -10.61 -10.20 -11.75
CA ILE A 12 -9.39 -10.61 -11.05
C ILE A 12 -8.96 -9.50 -10.08
N MET A 13 -8.89 -8.23 -10.52
CA MET A 13 -8.49 -7.10 -9.68
C MET A 13 -9.38 -6.96 -8.42
N HIS A 14 -10.68 -7.29 -8.54
CA HIS A 14 -11.62 -7.25 -7.41
C HIS A 14 -11.63 -8.56 -6.59
N GLY A 15 -10.81 -9.53 -6.96
CA GLY A 15 -10.71 -10.82 -6.25
C GLY A 15 -11.91 -11.74 -6.41
N TYR A 16 -12.79 -11.50 -7.40
CA TYR A 16 -13.96 -12.33 -7.61
C TYR A 16 -13.64 -13.59 -8.42
N SER A 17 -14.14 -14.75 -7.95
CA SER A 17 -14.24 -15.93 -8.80
C SER A 17 -15.34 -15.76 -9.86
N ARG A 18 -15.30 -16.55 -10.94
CA ARG A 18 -16.39 -16.54 -11.93
C ARG A 18 -17.73 -16.90 -11.28
N LYS A 19 -17.73 -17.83 -10.34
CA LYS A 19 -18.91 -18.21 -9.58
C LYS A 19 -19.50 -17.03 -8.80
N GLN A 20 -18.70 -16.30 -8.02
CA GLN A 20 -19.15 -15.12 -7.30
C GLN A 20 -19.72 -14.05 -8.24
N LEU A 21 -19.01 -13.76 -9.34
CA LEU A 21 -19.50 -12.79 -10.32
C LEU A 21 -20.81 -13.27 -10.98
N SER A 22 -20.95 -14.54 -11.28
CA SER A 22 -22.18 -15.11 -11.86
C SER A 22 -23.38 -14.95 -10.92
N GLU A 23 -23.19 -15.20 -9.63
CA GLU A 23 -24.20 -15.00 -8.60
C GLU A 23 -24.64 -13.52 -8.50
N MET A 24 -23.67 -12.57 -8.53
CA MET A 24 -23.95 -11.14 -8.54
C MET A 24 -24.73 -10.67 -9.77
N LEU A 25 -24.49 -11.31 -10.93
CA LEU A 25 -25.13 -10.97 -12.20
C LEU A 25 -26.43 -11.72 -12.45
N GLY A 26 -26.77 -12.73 -11.65
CA GLY A 26 -27.92 -13.60 -11.88
C GLY A 26 -27.81 -14.43 -13.16
N VAL A 27 -26.60 -14.87 -13.52
CA VAL A 27 -26.30 -15.70 -14.70
C VAL A 27 -25.55 -16.97 -14.30
N THR A 28 -25.30 -17.88 -15.24
CA THR A 28 -24.48 -19.07 -14.97
C THR A 28 -22.99 -18.73 -15.00
N GLU A 29 -22.18 -19.50 -14.29
CA GLU A 29 -20.72 -19.37 -14.34
C GLU A 29 -20.18 -19.56 -15.75
N GLN A 30 -20.78 -20.46 -16.54
CA GLN A 30 -20.45 -20.67 -17.93
C GLN A 30 -20.73 -19.43 -18.79
N ALA A 31 -21.80 -18.69 -18.51
CA ALA A 31 -22.08 -17.44 -19.21
C ALA A 31 -20.98 -16.38 -18.93
N VAL A 32 -20.51 -16.26 -17.70
CA VAL A 32 -19.38 -15.38 -17.36
C VAL A 32 -18.12 -15.79 -18.13
N TRP A 33 -17.81 -17.11 -18.16
CA TRP A 33 -16.69 -17.63 -18.94
C TRP A 33 -16.81 -17.30 -20.43
N GLN A 34 -18.00 -17.44 -21.01
CA GLN A 34 -18.26 -17.08 -22.41
C GLN A 34 -18.07 -15.60 -22.69
N TYR A 35 -18.49 -14.72 -21.76
CA TYR A 35 -18.25 -13.27 -21.86
C TYR A 35 -16.76 -12.94 -21.81
N GLU A 36 -16.01 -13.54 -20.86
CA GLU A 36 -14.57 -13.33 -20.71
C GLU A 36 -13.76 -13.77 -21.94
N ASN A 37 -14.19 -14.83 -22.62
CA ASN A 37 -13.54 -15.37 -23.81
C ASN A 37 -14.15 -14.85 -25.13
N ALA A 38 -15.04 -13.86 -25.06
CA ALA A 38 -15.70 -13.23 -26.20
C ALA A 38 -16.48 -14.20 -27.11
N TYR A 39 -16.91 -15.37 -26.59
CA TYR A 39 -17.79 -16.30 -27.32
C TYR A 39 -19.20 -15.74 -27.47
N THR A 40 -19.65 -14.99 -26.46
CA THR A 40 -20.95 -14.30 -26.49
C THR A 40 -20.79 -12.91 -25.90
N SER A 41 -21.60 -11.96 -26.36
CA SER A 41 -21.66 -10.63 -25.78
C SER A 41 -22.77 -10.56 -24.72
N PRO A 42 -22.51 -9.98 -23.55
CA PRO A 42 -23.55 -9.79 -22.54
C PRO A 42 -24.64 -8.85 -23.05
N LYS A 43 -25.89 -9.11 -22.65
CA LYS A 43 -27.03 -8.21 -22.89
C LYS A 43 -26.81 -6.88 -22.16
N MET A 44 -27.44 -5.81 -22.63
CA MET A 44 -27.28 -4.46 -22.03
C MET A 44 -27.59 -4.42 -20.52
N GLN A 45 -28.55 -5.20 -20.06
CA GLN A 45 -28.86 -5.33 -18.63
C GLN A 45 -27.67 -5.84 -17.84
N ILE A 46 -26.98 -6.86 -18.34
CA ILE A 46 -25.76 -7.40 -17.68
C ILE A 46 -24.62 -6.38 -17.74
N VAL A 47 -24.45 -5.65 -18.87
CA VAL A 47 -23.46 -4.58 -18.96
C VAL A 47 -23.73 -3.49 -17.93
N ASN A 48 -24.98 -3.13 -17.66
CA ASN A 48 -25.35 -2.15 -16.64
C ASN A 48 -25.01 -2.63 -15.22
N GLU A 49 -25.23 -3.92 -14.92
CA GLU A 49 -24.78 -4.48 -13.63
C GLU A 49 -23.26 -4.53 -13.50
N LEU A 50 -22.54 -4.91 -14.56
CA LEU A 50 -21.08 -4.89 -14.58
C LEU A 50 -20.52 -3.49 -14.33
N LYS A 51 -21.13 -2.44 -14.93
CA LYS A 51 -20.77 -1.04 -14.68
C LYS A 51 -20.90 -0.70 -13.19
N ARG A 52 -22.01 -1.09 -12.56
CA ARG A 52 -22.29 -0.82 -11.15
C ARG A 52 -21.31 -1.56 -10.23
N ILE A 53 -21.08 -2.85 -10.50
CA ILE A 53 -20.18 -3.71 -9.69
C ILE A 53 -18.76 -3.17 -9.72
N PHE A 54 -18.25 -2.80 -10.91
CA PHE A 54 -16.85 -2.42 -11.11
C PHE A 54 -16.61 -0.92 -11.14
N SER A 55 -17.65 -0.09 -11.00
CA SER A 55 -17.55 1.37 -11.08
C SER A 55 -16.91 1.86 -12.39
N VAL A 56 -17.28 1.27 -13.52
CA VAL A 56 -16.78 1.61 -14.85
C VAL A 56 -17.90 2.08 -15.78
N LYS A 57 -17.55 2.82 -16.84
CA LYS A 57 -18.50 3.22 -17.88
C LYS A 57 -18.75 2.10 -18.89
N SER A 58 -19.88 2.09 -19.59
CA SER A 58 -20.17 1.08 -20.63
C SER A 58 -19.06 1.00 -21.68
N LYS A 59 -18.50 2.15 -22.07
CA LYS A 59 -17.40 2.24 -23.05
C LYS A 59 -16.15 1.46 -22.66
N TYR A 60 -15.93 1.23 -21.35
CA TYR A 60 -14.81 0.44 -20.85
C TYR A 60 -14.77 -0.95 -21.48
N PHE A 61 -15.92 -1.61 -21.63
CA PHE A 61 -16.01 -2.96 -22.19
C PHE A 61 -15.90 -3.04 -23.70
N TYR A 62 -15.89 -1.89 -24.39
CA TYR A 62 -15.90 -1.82 -25.88
C TYR A 62 -14.69 -1.10 -26.45
N SER A 63 -13.74 -0.74 -25.62
CA SER A 63 -12.50 -0.07 -26.00
C SER A 63 -11.30 -0.72 -25.34
N GLU A 64 -10.14 -0.54 -25.94
CA GLU A 64 -8.89 -1.04 -25.38
C GLU A 64 -8.68 -0.53 -23.95
N ASP A 65 -8.30 -1.44 -23.06
CA ASP A 65 -8.00 -1.17 -21.65
C ASP A 65 -6.71 -0.35 -21.52
N MET A 66 -6.63 0.47 -20.46
CA MET A 66 -5.42 1.24 -20.14
C MET A 66 -4.22 0.33 -19.86
N LEU A 67 -4.45 -0.86 -19.29
CA LEU A 67 -3.39 -1.85 -19.12
C LEU A 67 -2.73 -2.22 -20.47
N ALA A 68 -3.52 -2.42 -21.52
CA ALA A 68 -2.98 -2.75 -22.84
C ALA A 68 -2.14 -1.62 -23.46
N ARG A 69 -2.39 -0.37 -23.06
CA ARG A 69 -1.71 0.82 -23.60
C ARG A 69 -0.42 1.20 -22.88
N TYR A 70 -0.40 1.03 -21.56
CA TYR A 70 0.65 1.61 -20.70
C TYR A 70 1.40 0.58 -19.88
N MET A 71 0.95 -0.68 -19.87
CA MET A 71 1.64 -1.75 -19.16
C MET A 71 2.70 -2.38 -20.06
N THR A 72 3.91 -2.50 -19.54
CA THR A 72 4.89 -3.43 -20.08
C THR A 72 4.45 -4.85 -19.71
N PRO A 73 4.39 -5.80 -20.65
CA PRO A 73 4.11 -7.20 -20.33
C PRO A 73 5.02 -7.66 -19.18
N ASP A 74 4.46 -8.44 -18.26
CA ASP A 74 5.17 -9.05 -17.13
C ASP A 74 5.84 -8.06 -16.14
N ASN A 75 5.35 -6.81 -16.06
CA ASN A 75 5.93 -5.80 -15.15
C ASN A 75 5.71 -6.11 -13.67
N VAL A 76 4.67 -6.87 -13.32
CA VAL A 76 4.39 -7.30 -11.94
C VAL A 76 4.53 -8.81 -11.84
N ASP A 77 5.57 -9.26 -11.16
CA ASP A 77 5.78 -10.67 -10.90
C ASP A 77 5.00 -11.10 -9.65
N VAL A 78 4.04 -11.99 -9.86
CA VAL A 78 3.20 -12.54 -8.79
C VAL A 78 4.02 -13.26 -7.73
N MET A 79 5.19 -13.82 -8.11
CA MET A 79 6.06 -14.60 -7.23
C MET A 79 6.78 -13.74 -6.19
N ASN A 80 6.96 -12.44 -6.48
CA ASN A 80 7.75 -11.52 -5.66
C ASN A 80 6.91 -10.67 -4.70
N ILE A 81 5.61 -10.98 -4.54
CA ILE A 81 4.75 -10.25 -3.61
C ILE A 81 4.94 -10.80 -2.20
N ALA A 82 5.47 -9.97 -1.31
CA ALA A 82 5.61 -10.28 0.11
C ALA A 82 4.26 -10.15 0.83
N TYR A 83 3.80 -11.23 1.47
CA TYR A 83 2.58 -11.21 2.28
C TYR A 83 2.87 -11.60 3.73
N ARG A 84 2.45 -10.80 4.68
CA ARG A 84 2.47 -11.13 6.11
C ARG A 84 1.47 -12.24 6.50
N SER A 85 0.56 -12.61 5.64
CA SER A 85 -0.52 -13.54 5.95
C SER A 85 -0.06 -15.00 5.96
N LYS A 86 -0.46 -15.74 6.99
CA LYS A 86 -0.30 -17.20 7.11
C LYS A 86 -1.07 -18.00 6.05
N ILE A 87 -1.93 -17.36 5.27
CA ILE A 87 -2.77 -17.99 4.24
C ILE A 87 -2.08 -17.81 2.89
N LEU A 88 -0.95 -18.43 2.74
CA LEU A 88 -0.03 -18.33 1.63
C LEU A 88 -0.52 -18.91 0.30
N ASN A 89 -1.63 -19.63 0.23
CA ASN A 89 -1.87 -20.53 -0.89
C ASN A 89 -3.23 -20.42 -1.56
N VAL A 90 -3.87 -19.26 -1.55
CA VAL A 90 -4.95 -19.05 -2.51
C VAL A 90 -4.37 -18.31 -3.71
N ILE A 91 -3.91 -19.06 -4.71
CA ILE A 91 -3.37 -18.55 -5.99
C ILE A 91 -4.26 -17.43 -6.56
N SER A 92 -5.57 -17.52 -6.40
CA SER A 92 -6.52 -16.49 -6.80
C SER A 92 -6.35 -15.15 -6.09
N LYS A 93 -5.91 -15.15 -4.80
CA LYS A 93 -5.71 -13.93 -4.02
C LYS A 93 -4.42 -13.22 -4.47
N THR A 94 -3.34 -13.96 -4.62
CA THR A 94 -2.07 -13.42 -5.15
C THR A 94 -2.24 -12.84 -6.55
N GLN A 95 -3.01 -13.51 -7.41
CA GLN A 95 -3.36 -12.99 -8.74
C GLN A 95 -4.18 -11.69 -8.67
N ALA A 96 -5.09 -11.57 -7.72
CA ALA A 96 -5.89 -10.37 -7.54
C ALA A 96 -5.02 -9.18 -7.11
N GLU A 97 -4.09 -9.41 -6.18
CA GLU A 97 -3.18 -8.35 -5.72
C GLU A 97 -2.17 -7.96 -6.81
N ALA A 98 -1.62 -8.92 -7.55
CA ALA A 98 -0.78 -8.61 -8.71
C ALA A 98 -1.54 -7.77 -9.74
N LYS A 99 -2.78 -8.17 -10.08
CA LYS A 99 -3.61 -7.40 -11.01
C LYS A 99 -3.93 -6.01 -10.49
N HIS A 100 -4.15 -5.86 -9.19
CA HIS A 100 -4.35 -4.55 -8.56
C HIS A 100 -3.11 -3.65 -8.70
N VAL A 101 -1.91 -4.20 -8.45
CA VAL A 101 -0.66 -3.42 -8.62
C VAL A 101 -0.41 -3.09 -10.10
N GLU A 102 -0.76 -3.97 -11.04
CA GLU A 102 -0.70 -3.64 -12.47
C GLU A 102 -1.54 -2.40 -12.80
N TYR A 103 -2.75 -2.29 -12.27
CA TYR A 103 -3.58 -1.09 -12.45
C TYR A 103 -2.98 0.14 -11.77
N LEU A 104 -2.44 -0.02 -10.55
CA LEU A 104 -1.74 1.07 -9.86
C LEU A 104 -0.52 1.56 -10.64
N ASP A 105 0.33 0.64 -11.13
CA ASP A 105 1.53 0.99 -11.89
C ASP A 105 1.19 1.66 -13.23
N THR A 106 0.16 1.17 -13.91
CA THR A 106 -0.40 1.80 -15.11
C THR A 106 -0.87 3.23 -14.83
N PHE A 107 -1.56 3.43 -13.70
CA PHE A 107 -2.01 4.75 -13.28
C PHE A 107 -0.83 5.69 -12.93
N VAL A 108 0.14 5.20 -12.17
CA VAL A 108 1.36 5.95 -11.85
C VAL A 108 2.11 6.32 -13.13
N ASN A 109 2.28 5.37 -14.07
CA ASN A 109 2.90 5.63 -15.38
C ASN A 109 2.16 6.73 -16.14
N TYR A 110 0.82 6.66 -16.18
CA TYR A 110 0.00 7.67 -16.85
C TYR A 110 0.22 9.07 -16.26
N VAL A 111 0.11 9.22 -14.94
CA VAL A 111 0.21 10.55 -14.30
C VAL A 111 1.65 11.07 -14.27
N THR A 112 2.64 10.20 -14.32
CA THR A 112 4.06 10.60 -14.31
C THR A 112 4.69 10.71 -15.70
N ALA A 113 3.99 10.33 -16.76
CA ALA A 113 4.53 10.30 -18.14
C ALA A 113 5.10 11.65 -18.62
N LYS A 114 4.59 12.76 -18.07
CA LYS A 114 5.01 14.14 -18.41
C LYS A 114 5.88 14.80 -17.33
N VAL A 115 6.30 14.02 -16.32
CA VAL A 115 7.08 14.54 -15.19
C VAL A 115 8.36 13.76 -15.04
N SER A 116 9.49 14.47 -15.02
CA SER A 116 10.76 13.86 -14.64
C SER A 116 10.80 13.71 -13.13
N LEU A 117 10.74 12.48 -12.66
CA LEU A 117 10.95 12.18 -11.25
C LEU A 117 12.46 12.21 -10.94
N PRO A 118 12.88 12.77 -9.79
CA PRO A 118 14.29 12.73 -9.40
C PRO A 118 14.73 11.28 -9.16
N THR A 119 16.06 11.04 -9.19
CA THR A 119 16.62 9.73 -8.83
C THR A 119 16.14 9.33 -7.45
N LEU A 120 15.49 8.17 -7.36
CA LEU A 120 14.84 7.72 -6.14
C LEU A 120 15.88 7.30 -5.11
N LYS A 121 15.86 7.92 -3.92
CA LYS A 121 16.78 7.59 -2.81
C LYS A 121 16.67 6.11 -2.41
N ILE A 122 15.47 5.54 -2.50
CA ILE A 122 15.20 4.15 -2.12
C ILE A 122 15.96 3.15 -3.01
N ILE A 123 16.16 3.45 -4.29
CA ILE A 123 16.94 2.59 -5.20
C ILE A 123 18.40 2.56 -4.76
N ARG A 124 18.97 3.72 -4.46
CA ARG A 124 20.36 3.80 -3.97
C ARG A 124 20.52 3.09 -2.62
N LEU A 125 19.54 3.24 -1.73
CA LEU A 125 19.53 2.54 -0.45
C LEU A 125 19.47 1.03 -0.65
N ARG A 126 18.59 0.54 -1.52
CA ARG A 126 18.52 -0.88 -1.88
C ARG A 126 19.86 -1.41 -2.38
N ASP A 127 20.47 -0.71 -3.32
CA ASP A 127 21.74 -1.14 -3.92
C ASP A 127 22.85 -1.18 -2.86
N GLU A 128 22.92 -0.19 -1.97
CA GLU A 128 23.83 -0.13 -0.83
C GLU A 128 23.60 -1.29 0.15
N VAL A 129 22.34 -1.65 0.40
CA VAL A 129 21.98 -2.81 1.23
C VAL A 129 22.42 -4.12 0.58
N ILE A 130 22.16 -4.29 -0.71
CA ILE A 130 22.58 -5.49 -1.45
C ILE A 130 24.12 -5.62 -1.41
N GLU A 131 24.84 -4.54 -1.64
CA GLU A 131 26.30 -4.53 -1.58
C GLU A 131 26.81 -4.91 -0.18
N TYR A 132 26.26 -4.31 0.88
CA TYR A 132 26.60 -4.66 2.26
C TYR A 132 26.33 -6.15 2.57
N LEU A 133 25.13 -6.64 2.26
CA LEU A 133 24.74 -8.03 2.55
C LEU A 133 25.60 -9.06 1.79
N ASN A 134 26.13 -8.72 0.63
CA ASN A 134 26.98 -9.61 -0.15
C ASN A 134 28.44 -9.66 0.33
N HIS A 135 28.89 -8.66 1.11
CA HIS A 135 30.30 -8.56 1.50
C HIS A 135 30.55 -8.67 3.00
N THR A 136 29.49 -8.66 3.83
CA THR A 136 29.61 -8.75 5.28
C THR A 136 29.70 -10.19 5.75
N GLU A 137 30.50 -10.43 6.80
CA GLU A 137 30.58 -11.70 7.55
C GLU A 137 29.74 -11.65 8.85
N ASP A 138 29.03 -10.56 9.11
CA ASP A 138 28.21 -10.39 10.30
C ASP A 138 27.11 -11.45 10.36
N ASP A 139 26.68 -11.80 11.57
CA ASP A 139 25.48 -12.64 11.75
C ASP A 139 24.22 -11.95 11.27
N ARG A 140 23.19 -12.72 10.94
CA ARG A 140 21.96 -12.21 10.33
C ARG A 140 21.25 -11.13 11.17
N SER A 141 21.28 -11.26 12.49
CA SER A 141 20.66 -10.26 13.38
C SER A 141 21.40 -8.92 13.29
N THR A 142 22.72 -8.95 13.34
CA THR A 142 23.59 -7.77 13.19
C THR A 142 23.39 -7.11 11.82
N GLN A 143 23.30 -7.91 10.75
CA GLN A 143 22.99 -7.41 9.41
C GLN A 143 21.67 -6.64 9.37
N ILE A 144 20.62 -7.19 9.95
CA ILE A 144 19.29 -6.55 9.96
C ILE A 144 19.32 -5.20 10.71
N HIS A 145 19.97 -5.16 11.87
CA HIS A 145 20.11 -3.93 12.65
C HIS A 145 20.92 -2.87 11.90
N HIS A 146 21.99 -3.26 11.22
CA HIS A 146 22.78 -2.36 10.38
C HIS A 146 21.94 -1.79 9.24
N VAL A 147 21.18 -2.63 8.52
CA VAL A 147 20.31 -2.20 7.43
C VAL A 147 19.22 -1.26 7.93
N ALA A 148 18.63 -1.51 9.10
CA ALA A 148 17.64 -0.63 9.69
C ALA A 148 18.23 0.75 10.05
N HIS A 149 19.44 0.79 10.62
CA HIS A 149 20.16 2.03 10.92
C HIS A 149 20.50 2.79 9.62
N LEU A 150 21.00 2.09 8.61
CA LEU A 150 21.31 2.66 7.30
C LEU A 150 20.05 3.26 6.65
N ALA A 151 18.94 2.52 6.68
CA ALA A 151 17.66 2.97 6.16
C ALA A 151 17.20 4.25 6.88
N ARG A 152 17.25 4.29 8.20
CA ARG A 152 16.88 5.46 8.99
C ARG A 152 17.69 6.69 8.59
N LYS A 153 19.02 6.54 8.46
CA LYS A 153 19.93 7.60 8.03
C LYS A 153 19.63 8.07 6.59
N ARG A 154 19.46 7.15 5.63
CA ARG A 154 19.25 7.48 4.22
C ARG A 154 17.87 8.06 3.92
N LEU A 155 16.87 7.72 4.75
CA LEU A 155 15.54 8.27 4.65
C LEU A 155 15.39 9.63 5.37
N ASP A 156 16.45 10.13 6.00
CA ASP A 156 16.43 11.35 6.81
C ASP A 156 15.45 11.24 8.01
N LEU A 157 15.21 10.03 8.54
CA LEU A 157 14.38 9.84 9.73
C LEU A 157 15.13 10.37 10.97
N PRO A 158 14.51 11.25 11.79
CA PRO A 158 15.14 11.75 12.99
C PRO A 158 15.30 10.64 14.03
N ASN A 159 16.41 10.63 14.78
CA ASN A 159 16.64 9.63 15.82
C ASN A 159 15.73 9.80 17.04
N SER A 160 14.95 10.87 17.12
CA SER A 160 14.15 11.23 18.29
C SER A 160 12.66 10.86 18.20
N ASN A 161 12.13 10.55 17.02
CA ASN A 161 10.72 10.23 16.82
C ASN A 161 10.45 9.59 15.45
N ASN A 162 9.18 9.26 15.16
CA ASN A 162 8.72 8.73 13.88
C ASN A 162 7.56 9.56 13.29
N ASP A 163 7.53 10.87 13.56
CA ASP A 163 6.39 11.72 13.18
C ASP A 163 6.15 11.77 11.67
N ASP A 164 7.20 11.77 10.86
CA ASP A 164 7.13 11.90 9.41
C ASP A 164 7.43 10.57 8.65
N LEU A 165 7.26 9.42 9.30
CA LEU A 165 7.67 8.12 8.76
C LEU A 165 7.12 7.88 7.35
N ILE A 166 5.80 7.95 7.15
CA ILE A 166 5.16 7.70 5.84
C ILE A 166 5.63 8.73 4.82
N PHE A 167 5.66 10.00 5.19
CA PHE A 167 6.11 11.08 4.31
C PHE A 167 7.56 10.86 3.82
N LEU A 168 8.48 10.49 4.71
CA LEU A 168 9.89 10.29 4.36
C LEU A 168 10.11 9.03 3.50
N ILE A 169 9.36 7.96 3.77
CA ILE A 169 9.33 6.78 2.91
C ILE A 169 8.81 7.15 1.51
N GLU A 170 7.70 7.88 1.40
CA GLU A 170 7.18 8.35 0.10
C GLU A 170 8.17 9.29 -0.61
N LYS A 171 8.82 10.20 0.13
CA LYS A 171 9.83 11.13 -0.38
C LYS A 171 11.07 10.39 -0.94
N SER A 172 11.41 9.25 -0.38
CA SER A 172 12.53 8.42 -0.87
C SER A 172 12.27 7.79 -2.24
N GLY A 173 11.02 7.66 -2.64
CA GLY A 173 10.62 7.09 -3.92
C GLY A 173 9.57 6.00 -3.84
N VAL A 174 9.30 5.44 -2.67
CA VAL A 174 8.26 4.41 -2.49
C VAL A 174 6.89 4.98 -2.81
N PHE A 175 6.04 4.21 -3.49
CA PHE A 175 4.63 4.50 -3.68
C PHE A 175 3.82 3.76 -2.62
N VAL A 176 3.17 4.52 -1.75
CA VAL A 176 2.33 3.96 -0.68
C VAL A 176 0.86 4.19 -1.04
N PHE A 177 0.05 3.13 -0.99
CA PHE A 177 -1.38 3.16 -1.23
C PHE A 177 -2.16 2.51 -0.09
N GLU A 178 -3.44 2.83 0.00
CA GLU A 178 -4.36 2.16 0.92
C GLU A 178 -5.37 1.33 0.12
N LYS A 179 -5.72 0.15 0.63
CA LYS A 179 -6.71 -0.73 0.02
C LYS A 179 -7.57 -1.37 1.11
N ALA A 180 -8.83 -1.61 0.81
CA ALA A 180 -9.66 -2.50 1.61
C ALA A 180 -9.20 -3.94 1.36
N ILE A 181 -8.15 -4.36 2.06
CA ILE A 181 -7.67 -5.74 2.08
C ILE A 181 -8.50 -6.48 3.13
N GLY A 182 -8.86 -7.75 2.89
CA GLY A 182 -9.63 -8.54 3.86
C GLY A 182 -8.93 -8.62 5.23
N GLU A 183 -9.67 -9.00 6.27
CA GLU A 183 -9.22 -8.98 7.68
C GLU A 183 -7.91 -9.71 7.98
N GLU A 184 -7.45 -10.58 7.06
CA GLU A 184 -6.29 -11.44 7.25
C GLU A 184 -4.98 -10.88 6.68
N ILE A 185 -5.03 -9.78 5.92
CA ILE A 185 -3.85 -9.12 5.34
C ILE A 185 -3.79 -7.69 5.84
N ASP A 186 -2.72 -7.36 6.53
CA ASP A 186 -2.50 -6.02 7.06
C ASP A 186 -1.84 -5.08 6.06
N ALA A 187 -0.86 -5.61 5.31
CA ALA A 187 -0.10 -4.90 4.28
C ALA A 187 0.59 -5.91 3.35
N TYR A 188 1.12 -5.42 2.24
CA TYR A 188 2.09 -6.13 1.40
C TYR A 188 2.95 -5.15 0.59
N SER A 189 4.11 -5.62 0.16
CA SER A 189 5.04 -4.82 -0.64
C SER A 189 5.66 -5.61 -1.78
N LEU A 190 6.13 -4.90 -2.80
CA LEU A 190 6.85 -5.48 -3.92
C LEU A 190 7.67 -4.44 -4.68
N TRP A 191 8.61 -4.93 -5.47
CA TRP A 191 9.24 -4.20 -6.56
C TRP A 191 8.65 -4.65 -7.89
N THR A 192 8.31 -3.71 -8.76
CA THR A 192 8.01 -4.06 -10.16
C THR A 192 9.30 -4.41 -10.91
N GLN A 193 9.17 -5.04 -12.09
CA GLN A 193 10.34 -5.33 -12.95
C GLN A 193 11.11 -4.06 -13.37
N ASN A 194 10.43 -2.91 -13.39
CA ASN A 194 11.02 -1.60 -13.67
C ASN A 194 11.58 -0.91 -12.40
N ASP A 195 11.88 -1.66 -11.35
CA ASP A 195 12.44 -1.17 -10.08
C ASP A 195 11.60 -0.05 -9.42
N ARG A 196 10.29 -0.14 -9.51
CA ARG A 196 9.40 0.75 -8.78
C ARG A 196 8.85 0.05 -7.54
N PRO A 197 9.10 0.60 -6.33
CA PRO A 197 8.64 -0.01 -5.09
C PRO A 197 7.25 0.46 -4.71
N TYR A 198 6.42 -0.51 -4.30
CA TYR A 198 5.08 -0.30 -3.78
C TYR A 198 4.94 -0.87 -2.38
N ILE A 199 4.22 -0.14 -1.52
CA ILE A 199 3.69 -0.62 -0.25
C ILE A 199 2.19 -0.39 -0.28
N ILE A 200 1.40 -1.45 -0.07
CA ILE A 200 -0.05 -1.41 -0.02
C ILE A 200 -0.49 -1.70 1.40
N LEU A 201 -1.06 -0.70 2.06
CA LEU A 201 -1.53 -0.80 3.44
C LEU A 201 -3.01 -1.17 3.49
N GLY A 202 -3.37 -2.08 4.38
CA GLY A 202 -4.77 -2.34 4.69
C GLY A 202 -5.41 -1.14 5.40
N ASN A 203 -6.62 -0.74 4.99
CA ASN A 203 -7.33 0.40 5.58
C ASN A 203 -8.22 0.03 6.77
N MET A 204 -8.30 -1.25 7.15
CA MET A 204 -9.11 -1.74 8.26
C MET A 204 -8.51 -1.43 9.64
N LYS A 205 -7.19 -1.26 9.74
CA LYS A 205 -6.53 -0.89 10.98
C LYS A 205 -6.79 0.57 11.34
N ARG A 206 -7.33 0.79 12.53
CA ARG A 206 -7.67 2.13 13.06
C ARG A 206 -6.63 2.67 14.05
N SER A 207 -5.47 2.02 14.18
CA SER A 207 -4.39 2.47 15.08
C SER A 207 -3.19 2.97 14.26
N ALA A 208 -2.79 4.22 14.49
CA ALA A 208 -1.64 4.84 13.83
C ALA A 208 -0.35 4.09 14.12
N VAL A 209 -0.17 3.65 15.37
CA VAL A 209 1.06 2.98 15.81
C VAL A 209 1.24 1.60 15.15
N ARG A 210 0.14 0.89 14.90
CA ARG A 210 0.17 -0.40 14.18
C ARG A 210 0.47 -0.18 12.70
N ARG A 211 -0.10 0.86 12.09
CA ARG A 211 0.21 1.22 10.69
C ARG A 211 1.67 1.62 10.51
N ASN A 212 2.25 2.33 11.47
CA ASN A 212 3.69 2.64 11.44
C ASN A 212 4.54 1.38 11.49
N PHE A 213 4.14 0.39 12.28
CA PHE A 213 4.83 -0.90 12.29
C PHE A 213 4.67 -1.63 10.96
N ASP A 214 3.47 -1.69 10.40
CA ASP A 214 3.22 -2.35 9.12
C ASP A 214 4.06 -1.73 8.00
N ILE A 215 4.10 -0.39 7.88
CA ILE A 215 4.89 0.25 6.83
C ILE A 215 6.41 0.05 7.02
N ALA A 216 6.88 0.02 8.27
CA ALA A 216 8.28 -0.28 8.58
C ALA A 216 8.62 -1.74 8.26
N HIS A 217 7.73 -2.68 8.55
CA HIS A 217 7.83 -4.10 8.21
C HIS A 217 7.91 -4.30 6.68
N GLU A 218 7.01 -3.67 5.93
CA GLU A 218 7.00 -3.73 4.47
C GLU A 218 8.26 -3.10 3.84
N LEU A 219 8.79 -2.03 4.45
CA LEU A 219 10.07 -1.48 4.05
C LEU A 219 11.21 -2.48 4.28
N GLY A 220 11.12 -3.27 5.36
CA GLY A 220 12.04 -4.38 5.63
C GLY A 220 12.04 -5.40 4.50
N HIS A 221 10.88 -5.83 4.03
CA HIS A 221 10.78 -6.71 2.87
C HIS A 221 11.38 -6.10 1.61
N LEU A 222 11.12 -4.82 1.33
CA LEU A 222 11.68 -4.14 0.16
C LEU A 222 13.21 -4.07 0.17
N LEU A 223 13.86 -3.99 1.35
CA LEU A 223 15.30 -3.83 1.47
C LEU A 223 16.05 -5.14 1.69
N LEU A 224 15.55 -6.01 2.58
CA LEU A 224 16.22 -7.26 2.96
C LEU A 224 15.94 -8.42 2.01
N HIS A 225 14.76 -8.41 1.37
CA HIS A 225 14.24 -9.53 0.60
C HIS A 225 13.98 -9.14 -0.87
N TYR A 226 14.84 -8.26 -1.41
CA TYR A 226 14.73 -7.79 -2.79
C TYR A 226 14.71 -8.94 -3.80
N ARG A 227 13.65 -9.02 -4.61
CA ARG A 227 13.42 -10.06 -5.63
C ARG A 227 13.39 -11.49 -5.09
N LEU A 228 13.11 -11.69 -3.80
CA LEU A 228 12.87 -13.02 -3.26
C LEU A 228 11.54 -13.56 -3.80
N GLU A 229 11.56 -14.80 -4.29
CA GLU A 229 10.37 -15.48 -4.77
C GLU A 229 9.57 -16.08 -3.60
N PHE A 230 8.75 -15.28 -2.95
CA PHE A 230 7.97 -15.66 -1.76
C PHE A 230 7.07 -16.88 -2.00
N ALA A 231 6.57 -17.07 -3.22
CA ALA A 231 5.71 -18.20 -3.55
C ALA A 231 6.43 -19.56 -3.51
N ASN A 232 7.76 -19.56 -3.57
CA ASN A 232 8.58 -20.78 -3.54
C ASN A 232 9.06 -21.14 -2.14
N LEU A 233 8.82 -20.29 -1.13
CA LEU A 233 9.26 -20.53 0.23
C LEU A 233 8.42 -21.61 0.92
N ASP A 234 9.09 -22.46 1.70
CA ASP A 234 8.41 -23.34 2.62
C ASP A 234 7.89 -22.57 3.86
N ARG A 235 7.12 -23.26 4.71
CA ARG A 235 6.52 -22.64 5.90
C ARG A 235 7.54 -22.13 6.90
N LYS A 236 8.70 -22.79 7.00
CA LYS A 236 9.77 -22.42 7.93
C LYS A 236 10.54 -21.22 7.42
N GLU A 237 10.88 -21.23 6.15
CA GLU A 237 11.53 -20.11 5.46
C GLU A 237 10.67 -18.85 5.51
N HIS A 238 9.37 -18.99 5.21
CA HIS A 238 8.44 -17.88 5.31
C HIS A 238 8.40 -17.26 6.71
N LYS A 239 8.31 -18.12 7.76
CA LYS A 239 8.33 -17.63 9.15
C LYS A 239 9.65 -16.92 9.50
N MET A 240 10.77 -17.36 8.95
CA MET A 240 12.07 -16.72 9.16
C MET A 240 12.09 -15.32 8.52
N ILE A 241 11.67 -15.21 7.28
CA ILE A 241 11.59 -13.95 6.52
C ILE A 241 10.68 -12.93 7.23
N GLU A 242 9.52 -13.36 7.71
CA GLU A 242 8.60 -12.50 8.47
C GLU A 242 9.25 -12.01 9.78
N ASN A 243 9.96 -12.89 10.49
CA ASN A 243 10.67 -12.50 11.70
C ASN A 243 11.82 -11.51 11.42
N GLU A 244 12.51 -11.63 10.29
CA GLU A 244 13.53 -10.68 9.87
C GLU A 244 12.93 -9.29 9.61
N ALA A 245 11.79 -9.23 8.94
CA ALA A 245 11.05 -7.98 8.71
C ALA A 245 10.52 -7.36 10.02
N ASP A 246 10.07 -8.17 10.98
CA ASP A 246 9.66 -7.71 12.31
C ASP A 246 10.85 -7.13 13.10
N ILE A 247 12.03 -7.78 13.06
CA ILE A 247 13.27 -7.28 13.69
C ILE A 247 13.68 -5.95 13.05
N PHE A 248 13.67 -5.87 11.72
CA PHE A 248 13.97 -4.65 10.99
C PHE A 248 13.02 -3.52 11.38
N ALA A 249 11.70 -3.77 11.41
CA ALA A 249 10.70 -2.78 11.78
C ALA A 249 10.94 -2.24 13.20
N GLY A 250 11.21 -3.14 14.15
CA GLY A 250 11.54 -2.75 15.53
C GLY A 250 12.82 -1.91 15.61
N ALA A 251 13.87 -2.28 14.88
CA ALA A 251 15.14 -1.55 14.84
C ALA A 251 15.02 -0.19 14.12
N LEU A 252 14.24 -0.13 13.03
CA LEU A 252 13.99 1.12 12.31
C LEU A 252 13.20 2.11 13.17
N LEU A 253 12.12 1.65 13.83
CA LEU A 253 11.24 2.52 14.63
C LEU A 253 11.84 2.93 15.95
N LEU A 254 12.72 2.10 16.55
CA LEU A 254 13.30 2.30 17.88
C LEU A 254 14.83 2.10 17.79
N PRO A 255 15.57 3.15 17.36
CA PRO A 255 17.02 3.13 17.32
C PRO A 255 17.59 2.81 18.72
N GLU A 256 18.60 1.95 18.77
CA GLU A 256 19.09 1.34 20.00
C GLU A 256 19.50 2.38 21.06
N ASP A 257 20.41 3.29 20.71
CA ASP A 257 20.98 4.24 21.65
C ASP A 257 19.92 5.20 22.20
N ASP A 258 19.11 5.78 21.32
CA ASP A 258 18.09 6.76 21.68
C ASP A 258 16.94 6.11 22.46
N PHE A 259 16.52 4.91 22.07
CA PHE A 259 15.50 4.16 22.78
C PHE A 259 15.99 3.67 24.14
N ALA A 260 17.23 3.19 24.26
CA ALA A 260 17.82 2.78 25.53
C ALA A 260 17.96 3.97 26.50
N LEU A 261 18.23 5.17 25.98
CA LEU A 261 18.25 6.39 26.79
C LEU A 261 16.84 6.68 27.36
N ASP A 262 15.83 6.66 26.52
CA ASP A 262 14.43 6.90 26.90
C ASP A 262 13.91 5.87 27.91
N MET A 263 14.34 4.63 27.81
CA MET A 263 13.94 3.57 28.74
C MET A 263 14.41 3.81 30.18
N LYS A 264 15.40 4.69 30.40
CA LYS A 264 15.85 5.05 31.76
C LYS A 264 14.79 5.86 32.53
N ASP A 265 13.88 6.51 31.80
CA ASP A 265 12.81 7.31 32.39
C ASP A 265 11.55 6.47 32.72
N VAL A 266 11.54 5.17 32.35
CA VAL A 266 10.44 4.25 32.68
C VAL A 266 10.56 3.78 34.12
N SER A 267 9.63 4.20 34.98
CA SER A 267 9.69 3.93 36.43
C SER A 267 9.46 2.46 36.79
N HIS A 268 8.48 1.82 36.14
CA HIS A 268 8.14 0.40 36.38
C HIS A 268 8.11 -0.37 35.06
N ILE A 269 9.23 -1.02 34.74
CA ILE A 269 9.45 -1.72 33.47
C ILE A 269 8.43 -2.84 33.16
N THR A 270 7.69 -3.32 34.17
CA THR A 270 6.62 -4.33 34.01
C THR A 270 5.22 -3.74 33.89
N ASN A 271 5.08 -2.40 34.04
CA ASN A 271 3.79 -1.71 33.93
C ASN A 271 3.65 -1.05 32.55
N PRO A 272 2.71 -1.50 31.68
CA PRO A 272 2.51 -0.91 30.35
C PRO A 272 2.16 0.59 30.37
N ASP A 273 1.53 1.11 31.44
CA ASP A 273 1.15 2.51 31.49
C ASP A 273 2.35 3.45 31.59
N ASP A 274 3.47 2.99 32.15
CA ASP A 274 4.71 3.77 32.25
C ASP A 274 5.42 3.94 30.90
N TYR A 275 4.93 3.24 29.82
CA TYR A 275 5.43 3.38 28.46
C TYR A 275 4.59 4.32 27.58
N LEU A 276 3.53 4.96 28.13
CA LEU A 276 2.60 5.76 27.32
C LEU A 276 3.27 6.99 26.68
N ASP A 277 4.22 7.61 27.35
CA ASP A 277 4.96 8.75 26.80
C ASP A 277 5.91 8.29 25.68
N LEU A 278 6.53 7.10 25.82
CA LEU A 278 7.31 6.49 24.73
C LEU A 278 6.43 6.16 23.54
N LYS A 279 5.21 5.64 23.75
CA LYS A 279 4.24 5.40 22.71
C LYS A 279 3.90 6.67 21.94
N LYS A 280 3.68 7.80 22.65
CA LYS A 280 3.44 9.12 22.01
C LYS A 280 4.64 9.58 21.20
N LYS A 281 5.84 9.49 21.78
CA LYS A 281 7.10 9.94 21.17
C LYS A 281 7.43 9.13 19.91
N TRP A 282 7.47 7.81 20.04
CA TRP A 282 7.93 6.90 18.98
C TRP A 282 6.83 6.48 18.00
N LYS A 283 5.56 6.81 18.29
CA LYS A 283 4.40 6.37 17.47
C LYS A 283 4.40 4.87 17.21
N THR A 284 4.77 4.07 18.23
CA THR A 284 4.80 2.61 18.21
C THR A 284 3.88 2.04 19.27
N SER A 285 3.47 0.78 19.13
CA SER A 285 2.61 0.11 20.12
C SER A 285 3.39 -0.24 21.40
N LEU A 286 2.68 -0.35 22.52
CA LEU A 286 3.25 -0.81 23.78
C LEU A 286 3.89 -2.20 23.62
N GLN A 287 3.28 -3.08 22.80
CA GLN A 287 3.83 -4.40 22.51
C GLN A 287 5.21 -4.29 21.85
N VAL A 288 5.37 -3.42 20.86
CA VAL A 288 6.64 -3.22 20.14
C VAL A 288 7.70 -2.62 21.08
N LEU A 289 7.32 -1.65 21.93
CA LEU A 289 8.23 -1.08 22.94
C LEU A 289 8.76 -2.16 23.89
N GLY A 290 7.87 -2.97 24.48
CA GLY A 290 8.26 -4.05 25.38
C GLY A 290 9.12 -5.12 24.71
N TYR A 291 8.76 -5.51 23.48
CA TYR A 291 9.52 -6.48 22.68
C TYR A 291 10.93 -5.95 22.35
N ARG A 292 11.05 -4.70 21.92
CA ARG A 292 12.34 -4.06 21.61
C ARG A 292 13.23 -3.95 22.85
N ALA A 293 12.67 -3.55 23.99
CA ALA A 293 13.39 -3.47 25.26
C ALA A 293 13.96 -4.82 25.69
N ALA A 294 13.21 -5.90 25.48
CA ALA A 294 13.67 -7.26 25.75
C ALA A 294 14.77 -7.70 24.78
N ASN A 295 14.62 -7.42 23.48
CA ASN A 295 15.60 -7.78 22.46
C ASN A 295 16.94 -7.07 22.64
N LEU A 296 16.92 -5.83 23.15
CA LEU A 296 18.12 -5.07 23.49
C LEU A 296 18.72 -5.45 24.86
N GLY A 297 18.11 -6.38 25.58
CA GLY A 297 18.55 -6.76 26.92
C GLY A 297 18.36 -5.65 27.98
N ILE A 298 17.56 -4.62 27.68
CA ILE A 298 17.24 -3.52 28.62
C ILE A 298 16.34 -4.04 29.76
N ILE A 299 15.46 -4.99 29.43
CA ILE A 299 14.62 -5.69 30.39
C ILE A 299 14.90 -7.19 30.33
N GLU A 300 14.85 -7.85 31.49
CA GLU A 300 15.06 -9.30 31.57
C GLU A 300 13.86 -10.09 30.96
N PRO A 301 14.08 -11.32 30.50
CA PRO A 301 13.00 -12.17 29.98
C PRO A 301 11.83 -12.38 30.95
N LYS A 302 12.11 -12.36 32.28
CA LYS A 302 11.09 -12.45 33.32
C LYS A 302 10.21 -11.18 33.34
N ASP A 303 10.82 -10.03 33.24
CA ASP A 303 10.11 -8.73 33.28
C ASP A 303 9.30 -8.54 32.02
N HIS A 304 9.81 -8.94 30.86
CA HIS A 304 9.04 -8.95 29.61
C HIS A 304 7.78 -9.84 29.71
N ARG A 305 7.90 -11.05 30.31
CA ARG A 305 6.72 -11.89 30.57
C ARG A 305 5.71 -11.22 31.50
N ASN A 306 6.19 -10.55 32.56
CA ASN A 306 5.35 -9.82 33.49
C ASN A 306 4.65 -8.60 32.83
N PHE A 307 5.39 -7.87 31.99
CA PHE A 307 4.85 -6.77 31.17
C PHE A 307 3.73 -7.29 30.27
N TYR A 308 3.96 -8.40 29.55
CA TYR A 308 2.96 -8.97 28.64
C TYR A 308 1.72 -9.50 29.40
N ALA A 309 1.93 -10.09 30.59
CA ALA A 309 0.84 -10.50 31.46
C ALA A 309 0.04 -9.28 31.98
N ALA A 310 0.70 -8.15 32.25
CA ALA A 310 0.02 -6.91 32.60
C ALA A 310 -0.78 -6.33 31.42
N MET A 311 -0.23 -6.35 30.20
CA MET A 311 -0.94 -5.99 28.98
C MET A 311 -2.24 -6.80 28.81
N HIS A 312 -2.15 -8.12 29.02
CA HIS A 312 -3.30 -9.01 28.95
C HIS A 312 -4.37 -8.65 30.00
N ARG A 313 -3.98 -8.48 31.28
CA ARG A 313 -4.91 -8.13 32.37
C ARG A 313 -5.60 -6.79 32.14
N LYS A 314 -4.91 -5.83 31.53
CA LYS A 314 -5.45 -4.50 31.20
C LYS A 314 -6.28 -4.47 29.91
N GLY A 315 -6.32 -5.58 29.16
CA GLY A 315 -7.05 -5.67 27.88
C GLY A 315 -6.35 -4.96 26.70
N TYR A 316 -5.06 -4.64 26.84
CA TYR A 316 -4.29 -3.84 25.86
C TYR A 316 -3.79 -4.64 24.65
N LEU A 317 -4.06 -5.95 24.55
CA LEU A 317 -3.59 -6.78 23.42
C LEU A 317 -4.24 -6.41 22.07
N LYS A 318 -5.49 -5.92 22.08
CA LYS A 318 -6.21 -5.55 20.86
C LYS A 318 -6.29 -4.04 20.67
N ILE A 319 -6.60 -3.32 21.72
CA ILE A 319 -6.75 -1.87 21.73
C ILE A 319 -5.91 -1.35 22.88
N GLU A 320 -4.96 -0.50 22.57
CA GLU A 320 -4.07 0.12 23.56
C GLU A 320 -4.53 1.55 23.87
N PRO A 321 -4.21 2.08 25.06
CA PRO A 321 -4.41 3.51 25.32
C PRO A 321 -3.78 4.37 24.24
N LEU A 322 -4.41 5.51 23.90
CA LEU A 322 -3.99 6.46 22.86
C LEU A 322 -4.15 6.00 21.41
N ASP A 323 -4.66 4.81 21.14
CA ASP A 323 -4.88 4.35 19.76
C ASP A 323 -5.89 5.22 19.01
N ASP A 324 -6.84 5.83 19.71
CA ASP A 324 -7.85 6.77 19.20
C ASP A 324 -7.38 8.23 19.16
N ILE A 325 -6.29 8.56 19.85
CA ILE A 325 -5.76 9.94 19.98
C ILE A 325 -4.65 10.20 18.97
N ILE A 326 -3.75 9.24 18.77
CA ILE A 326 -2.63 9.40 17.81
C ILE A 326 -3.19 9.40 16.38
N PRO A 327 -3.02 10.51 15.62
CA PRO A 327 -3.63 10.63 14.31
C PRO A 327 -3.00 9.67 13.29
N ILE A 328 -3.84 9.04 12.50
CA ILE A 328 -3.41 8.18 11.39
C ILE A 328 -2.91 9.07 10.24
N GLN A 329 -1.64 8.93 9.90
CA GLN A 329 -1.08 9.55 8.70
C GLN A 329 -1.52 8.79 7.46
N LYS A 330 -1.86 9.53 6.40
CA LYS A 330 -2.27 8.96 5.12
C LYS A 330 -1.23 9.23 4.04
N PRO A 331 -1.06 8.32 3.07
CA PRO A 331 -0.22 8.56 1.92
C PRO A 331 -0.64 9.81 1.15
N MET A 332 0.35 10.62 0.75
CA MET A 332 0.11 11.90 0.08
C MET A 332 0.82 12.06 -1.27
N LYS A 333 1.85 11.25 -1.53
CA LYS A 333 2.68 11.38 -2.73
C LYS A 333 1.88 11.40 -4.03
N ILE A 334 1.00 10.42 -4.22
CA ILE A 334 0.23 10.34 -5.47
C ILE A 334 -0.74 11.51 -5.63
N LYS A 335 -1.36 11.98 -4.53
CA LYS A 335 -2.22 13.18 -4.55
C LYS A 335 -1.43 14.41 -4.96
N THR A 336 -0.22 14.58 -4.42
CA THR A 336 0.70 15.67 -4.75
C THR A 336 1.09 15.62 -6.23
N ILE A 337 1.38 14.43 -6.77
CA ILE A 337 1.69 14.25 -8.19
C ILE A 337 0.48 14.63 -9.04
N ILE A 338 -0.71 14.15 -8.72
CA ILE A 338 -1.97 14.49 -9.44
C ILE A 338 -2.19 16.00 -9.45
N ASP A 339 -2.07 16.66 -8.29
CA ASP A 339 -2.21 18.12 -8.20
C ASP A 339 -1.16 18.85 -9.03
N PHE A 340 0.07 18.38 -9.02
CA PHE A 340 1.16 18.99 -9.78
C PHE A 340 0.95 18.84 -11.29
N VAL A 341 0.65 17.63 -11.77
CA VAL A 341 0.48 17.38 -13.21
C VAL A 341 -0.78 18.06 -13.77
N SER A 342 -1.83 18.19 -12.95
CA SER A 342 -3.02 18.94 -13.32
C SER A 342 -2.72 20.44 -13.49
N LYS A 343 -1.94 21.02 -12.58
CA LYS A 343 -1.64 22.47 -12.59
C LYS A 343 -0.54 22.85 -13.56
N LYS A 344 0.51 22.04 -13.70
CA LYS A 344 1.74 22.36 -14.44
C LYS A 344 2.03 21.41 -15.59
N GLY A 345 1.56 20.16 -15.52
CA GLY A 345 1.81 19.12 -16.53
C GLY A 345 0.79 19.07 -17.66
N GLY A 346 -0.26 19.90 -17.62
CA GLY A 346 -1.31 19.94 -18.64
C GLY A 346 -2.14 18.65 -18.74
N VAL A 347 -2.23 17.87 -17.64
CA VAL A 347 -3.06 16.68 -17.58
C VAL A 347 -4.44 17.07 -17.05
N ASP A 348 -5.46 16.90 -17.87
CA ASP A 348 -6.84 17.04 -17.45
C ASP A 348 -7.29 15.77 -16.72
N ILE A 349 -7.36 15.84 -15.39
CA ILE A 349 -7.72 14.69 -14.55
C ILE A 349 -9.17 14.26 -14.77
N GLY A 350 -10.10 15.19 -14.99
CA GLY A 350 -11.49 14.87 -15.32
C GLY A 350 -11.59 14.11 -16.64
N GLN A 351 -10.93 14.60 -17.69
CA GLN A 351 -10.86 13.91 -18.98
C GLN A 351 -10.17 12.55 -18.87
N MET A 352 -9.10 12.45 -18.11
CA MET A 352 -8.43 11.17 -17.83
C MET A 352 -9.43 10.15 -17.27
N ILE A 353 -10.16 10.50 -16.21
CA ILE A 353 -11.12 9.60 -15.56
C ILE A 353 -12.23 9.21 -16.54
N GLU A 354 -12.82 10.20 -17.22
CA GLU A 354 -14.02 9.98 -18.01
C GLU A 354 -13.79 9.36 -19.38
N ASN A 355 -12.72 9.76 -20.06
CA ASN A 355 -12.52 9.42 -21.46
C ASN A 355 -11.36 8.45 -21.68
N ASP A 356 -10.26 8.56 -20.93
CA ASP A 356 -9.12 7.68 -21.11
C ASP A 356 -9.34 6.37 -20.36
N TRP A 357 -9.59 6.44 -19.04
CA TRP A 357 -9.88 5.27 -18.21
C TRP A 357 -11.30 4.75 -18.34
N LYS A 358 -12.26 5.62 -18.67
CA LYS A 358 -13.70 5.30 -18.84
C LYS A 358 -14.30 4.66 -17.59
N VAL A 359 -13.95 5.22 -16.43
CA VAL A 359 -14.35 4.74 -15.11
C VAL A 359 -15.08 5.84 -14.34
N GLU A 360 -15.63 5.48 -13.19
CA GLU A 360 -16.17 6.41 -12.20
C GLU A 360 -15.10 6.75 -11.16
N VAL A 361 -15.27 7.85 -10.43
CA VAL A 361 -14.34 8.24 -9.34
C VAL A 361 -14.20 7.14 -8.27
N SER A 362 -15.27 6.39 -8.00
CA SER A 362 -15.25 5.26 -7.07
C SER A 362 -14.31 4.13 -7.48
N PHE A 363 -14.03 3.96 -8.76
CA PHE A 363 -13.00 3.04 -9.25
C PHE A 363 -11.61 3.46 -8.74
N PHE A 364 -11.27 4.74 -8.86
CA PHE A 364 -10.00 5.26 -8.34
C PHE A 364 -9.91 5.16 -6.82
N HIS A 365 -11.02 5.39 -6.11
CA HIS A 365 -11.07 5.15 -4.68
C HIS A 365 -10.76 3.70 -4.32
N HIS A 366 -11.38 2.75 -5.00
CA HIS A 366 -11.13 1.33 -4.79
C HIS A 366 -9.68 0.94 -5.10
N MET A 367 -9.12 1.50 -6.17
CA MET A 367 -7.76 1.20 -6.62
C MET A 367 -6.68 1.84 -5.75
N THR A 368 -6.86 3.10 -5.34
CA THR A 368 -5.79 3.93 -4.73
C THR A 368 -6.00 4.23 -3.25
N GLY A 369 -7.20 3.99 -2.71
CA GLY A 369 -7.59 4.42 -1.37
C GLY A 369 -7.80 5.94 -1.22
N ILE A 370 -7.66 6.72 -2.31
CA ILE A 370 -7.90 8.17 -2.28
C ILE A 370 -9.39 8.44 -2.13
N ASP A 371 -9.73 9.29 -1.17
CA ASP A 371 -11.12 9.69 -0.95
C ASP A 371 -11.72 10.31 -2.22
N PRO A 372 -12.93 9.92 -2.65
CA PRO A 372 -13.58 10.44 -3.85
C PRO A 372 -13.67 11.97 -3.88
N SER A 373 -13.84 12.62 -2.73
CA SER A 373 -13.91 14.09 -2.63
C SER A 373 -12.66 14.79 -3.16
N PHE A 374 -11.49 14.14 -3.12
CA PHE A 374 -10.26 14.66 -3.71
C PHE A 374 -10.41 14.91 -5.23
N PHE A 375 -11.16 14.07 -5.93
CA PHE A 375 -11.34 14.17 -7.37
C PHE A 375 -12.42 15.16 -7.78
N ASN A 376 -13.33 15.57 -6.86
CA ASN A 376 -14.45 16.46 -7.17
C ASN A 376 -13.99 17.78 -7.82
N LYS A 377 -12.88 18.34 -7.33
CA LYS A 377 -12.30 19.58 -7.89
C LYS A 377 -11.85 19.48 -9.36
N TYR A 378 -11.67 18.27 -9.88
CA TYR A 378 -11.30 18.01 -11.26
C TYR A 378 -12.52 17.63 -12.13
N MET A 379 -13.59 17.14 -11.51
CA MET A 379 -14.82 16.75 -12.21
C MET A 379 -15.75 17.95 -12.44
N THR A 380 -15.69 18.94 -11.55
CA THR A 380 -16.38 20.23 -11.70
C THR A 380 -15.53 21.19 -12.53
N ARG A 381 -15.20 20.88 -13.78
CA ARG A 381 -15.04 21.95 -14.73
C ARG A 381 -16.44 22.52 -14.95
N ASN A 382 -16.66 23.69 -14.38
CA ASN A 382 -17.67 24.60 -14.90
C ASN A 382 -17.57 24.52 -16.42
N LEU A 383 -18.65 24.13 -17.07
CA LEU A 383 -18.98 24.59 -18.38
C LEU A 383 -19.14 26.10 -18.22
N ASP A 384 -18.01 26.81 -18.09
CA ASP A 384 -17.94 28.20 -18.48
C ASP A 384 -18.17 28.16 -19.98
N PHE A 385 -19.43 27.98 -20.34
CA PHE A 385 -19.95 28.45 -21.61
C PHE A 385 -19.74 29.95 -21.52
N GLY A 386 -18.57 30.38 -22.01
CA GLY A 386 -18.34 31.76 -22.31
C GLY A 386 -19.39 32.22 -23.30
N PHE A 387 -20.59 32.50 -22.81
CA PHE A 387 -21.56 33.38 -23.47
C PHE A 387 -21.01 34.81 -23.42
N HIS A 388 -19.80 35.00 -23.94
CA HIS A 388 -19.31 36.29 -24.37
C HIS A 388 -19.66 36.46 -25.83
N ASN A 389 -20.98 36.55 -26.10
CA ASN A 389 -21.56 37.23 -27.27
C ASN A 389 -23.09 37.14 -27.13
N VAL A 390 -23.64 37.99 -26.27
CA VAL A 390 -25.03 38.38 -26.39
C VAL A 390 -25.12 39.19 -27.69
N ILE A 391 -25.58 38.55 -28.76
CA ILE A 391 -25.98 39.24 -29.97
C ILE A 391 -27.21 40.08 -29.60
N LYS A 392 -27.03 41.39 -29.42
CA LYS A 392 -28.16 42.33 -29.34
C LYS A 392 -28.89 42.27 -30.68
N ILE A 393 -30.13 41.78 -30.68
CA ILE A 393 -31.06 41.95 -31.79
C ILE A 393 -31.39 43.46 -31.84
N PRO A 394 -31.18 44.15 -32.97
CA PRO A 394 -31.64 45.55 -33.11
C PRO A 394 -33.17 45.60 -33.03
N GLU A 395 -33.68 46.49 -32.21
CA GLU A 395 -35.10 46.83 -32.20
C GLU A 395 -35.53 47.33 -33.60
N LEU A 396 -36.59 46.74 -34.16
CA LEU A 396 -37.30 47.20 -35.36
C LEU A 396 -38.18 48.37 -35.03
#